data_c69b51ab302e622e8ccc380f6f5dbd6e
#
_entry.id   c69b51ab302e622e8ccc380f6f5dbd6e
#
_cell.length_a   1.000
_cell.length_b   1.000
_cell.length_c   1.000
_cell.angle_alpha   90.00
_cell.angle_beta   90.00
_cell.angle_gamma   90.00
#
_symmetry.space_group_name_H-M   'P 1'
#
loop_
_entity.id
_entity.type
_entity.pdbx_description
1 polymer ?
#
loop_
_entity_poly.entity_id
_entity_poly.type
_entity_poly.pdbx_seq_one_letter_code
_entity_poly.pdbx_strand_id
1 'polypeptide(L)'
;NTRRQRQMCIRDRSEIAVRQGQTQLILTDKGLSFERLPMPMLLCVGAINTYLIEKKLRGYVSINVQSGEALDTHSFATLIGVGATTVNPYLAFDSLHQRHEKKLFGQYSFDDCVARYIKSVNAGLLKIMSKMGISVLSSYRGGCNFETVGLSRTIVNDYFPGVVSKISGIGLTGIEKKIRQIHKEAFESTDTVLPIGGIYRYRKNGETHQYQGRLIHLLQSSVSSNSYSVYKKYAEGIYDLHPINLR
;
A
#
# COMPACT_ATOMS: atom_id res chain seq x y z
N ASN A 1 -25.80 7.85 -7.24
CA ASN A 1 -24.65 7.73 -8.12
C ASN A 1 -23.77 6.58 -7.68
N THR A 2 -23.84 5.48 -8.43
CA THR A 2 -23.11 4.26 -8.15
C THR A 2 -21.60 4.49 -8.33
N ARG A 3 -20.77 3.71 -7.64
CA ARG A 3 -19.29 3.75 -7.71
C ARG A 3 -18.72 3.56 -9.11
N ARG A 4 -19.35 2.73 -9.94
CA ARG A 4 -18.98 2.60 -11.34
C ARG A 4 -18.99 3.96 -12.06
N GLN A 5 -19.98 4.81 -11.77
CA GLN A 5 -20.06 6.15 -12.37
C GLN A 5 -18.93 7.09 -11.89
N ARG A 6 -18.52 7.01 -10.60
CA ARG A 6 -17.39 7.83 -10.11
C ARG A 6 -16.06 7.40 -10.72
N GLN A 7 -15.84 6.11 -10.92
CA GLN A 7 -14.64 5.60 -11.60
C GLN A 7 -14.64 5.94 -13.09
N MET A 8 -15.80 5.84 -13.76
CA MET A 8 -15.96 6.30 -15.13
C MET A 8 -15.67 7.79 -15.25
N CYS A 9 -16.19 8.62 -14.32
CA CYS A 9 -15.89 10.05 -14.30
C CYS A 9 -14.40 10.37 -14.17
N ILE A 10 -13.62 9.57 -13.41
CA ILE A 10 -12.16 9.78 -13.30
C ILE A 10 -11.47 9.41 -14.61
N ARG A 11 -11.82 8.29 -15.24
CA ARG A 11 -11.30 7.86 -16.53
C ARG A 11 -11.62 8.89 -17.61
N ASP A 12 -12.89 9.28 -17.72
CA ASP A 12 -13.36 10.25 -18.72
C ASP A 12 -12.68 11.62 -18.52
N ARG A 13 -12.59 12.10 -17.29
CA ARG A 13 -11.89 13.36 -16.99
C ARG A 13 -10.42 13.30 -17.39
N SER A 14 -9.76 12.18 -17.16
CA SER A 14 -8.35 11.98 -17.53
C SER A 14 -8.20 11.97 -19.07
N GLU A 15 -9.08 11.30 -19.79
CA GLU A 15 -9.07 11.30 -21.25
C GLU A 15 -9.30 12.71 -21.81
N ILE A 16 -10.31 13.42 -21.32
CA ILE A 16 -10.61 14.80 -21.75
C ILE A 16 -9.40 15.71 -21.49
N ALA A 17 -8.79 15.65 -20.30
CA ALA A 17 -7.63 16.46 -19.97
C ALA A 17 -6.46 16.21 -20.92
N VAL A 18 -6.15 14.94 -21.22
CA VAL A 18 -5.05 14.60 -22.14
C VAL A 18 -5.37 15.05 -23.57
N ARG A 19 -6.60 14.87 -24.04
CA ARG A 19 -7.02 15.35 -25.37
C ARG A 19 -7.02 16.87 -25.50
N GLN A 20 -7.15 17.59 -24.37
CA GLN A 20 -7.00 19.04 -24.28
C GLN A 20 -5.54 19.50 -24.18
N GLY A 21 -4.58 18.59 -24.28
CA GLY A 21 -3.15 18.91 -24.26
C GLY A 21 -2.51 18.94 -22.85
N GLN A 22 -3.21 18.50 -21.81
CA GLN A 22 -2.59 18.39 -20.49
C GLN A 22 -1.58 17.23 -20.49
N THR A 23 -0.34 17.56 -20.13
CA THR A 23 0.76 16.59 -20.07
C THR A 23 0.99 16.01 -18.68
N GLN A 24 0.29 16.51 -17.68
CA GLN A 24 0.40 16.06 -16.29
C GLN A 24 -0.97 15.92 -15.64
N LEU A 25 -1.23 14.76 -15.07
CA LEU A 25 -2.38 14.51 -14.22
C LEU A 25 -1.92 14.37 -12.79
N ILE A 26 -2.56 15.07 -11.86
CA ILE A 26 -2.29 14.97 -10.43
C ILE A 26 -3.48 14.27 -9.78
N LEU A 27 -3.23 13.09 -9.23
CA LEU A 27 -4.19 12.34 -8.43
C LEU A 27 -3.92 12.63 -6.95
N THR A 28 -4.91 13.18 -6.26
CA THR A 28 -4.74 13.58 -4.85
C THR A 28 -5.90 13.13 -3.98
N ASP A 29 -5.57 12.70 -2.76
CA ASP A 29 -6.51 12.40 -1.67
C ASP A 29 -6.57 13.50 -0.60
N LYS A 30 -5.88 14.63 -0.81
CA LYS A 30 -5.81 15.75 0.15
C LYS A 30 -7.16 16.40 0.51
N GLY A 31 -8.20 16.14 -0.26
CA GLY A 31 -9.54 16.69 -0.01
C GLY A 31 -10.41 15.81 0.88
N LEU A 32 -9.86 15.06 1.82
CA LEU A 32 -10.60 14.24 2.78
C LEU A 32 -11.39 15.11 3.76
N SER A 33 -12.60 14.68 4.08
CA SER A 33 -13.42 15.26 5.13
C SER A 33 -14.36 14.22 5.69
N PHE A 34 -15.09 14.51 6.75
CA PHE A 34 -16.09 13.61 7.31
C PHE A 34 -17.06 13.06 6.24
N GLU A 35 -17.43 13.88 5.24
CA GLU A 35 -18.34 13.51 4.16
C GLU A 35 -17.64 12.93 2.92
N ARG A 36 -16.32 13.06 2.82
CA ARG A 36 -15.53 12.69 1.64
C ARG A 36 -14.50 11.62 1.97
N LEU A 37 -14.83 10.39 1.61
CA LEU A 37 -13.93 9.25 1.76
C LEU A 37 -12.87 9.24 0.65
N PRO A 38 -11.64 8.77 0.96
CA PRO A 38 -10.62 8.55 -0.06
C PRO A 38 -11.00 7.35 -0.93
N MET A 39 -10.61 7.41 -2.18
CA MET A 39 -10.52 6.21 -3.02
C MET A 39 -9.09 5.69 -2.94
N PRO A 40 -8.84 4.37 -2.79
CA PRO A 40 -7.50 3.83 -2.73
C PRO A 40 -6.67 4.31 -3.92
N MET A 41 -5.54 4.94 -3.64
CA MET A 41 -4.75 5.58 -4.69
C MET A 41 -4.22 4.58 -5.70
N LEU A 42 -3.88 3.38 -5.25
CA LEU A 42 -3.45 2.29 -6.14
C LEU A 42 -4.52 1.92 -7.18
N LEU A 43 -5.79 1.84 -6.77
CA LEU A 43 -6.90 1.59 -7.71
C LEU A 43 -7.12 2.76 -8.67
N CYS A 44 -6.95 4.01 -8.20
CA CYS A 44 -7.05 5.20 -9.05
C CYS A 44 -5.98 5.18 -10.14
N VAL A 45 -4.72 4.93 -9.76
CA VAL A 45 -3.60 4.86 -10.71
C VAL A 45 -3.82 3.73 -11.70
N GLY A 46 -4.15 2.52 -11.22
CA GLY A 46 -4.41 1.37 -12.09
C GLY A 46 -5.56 1.62 -13.08
N ALA A 47 -6.67 2.19 -12.60
CA ALA A 47 -7.82 2.53 -13.44
C ALA A 47 -7.47 3.51 -14.56
N ILE A 48 -6.74 4.59 -14.23
CA ILE A 48 -6.38 5.63 -15.20
C ILE A 48 -5.29 5.14 -16.13
N ASN A 49 -4.26 4.49 -15.62
CA ASN A 49 -3.17 3.96 -16.43
C ASN A 49 -3.67 2.97 -17.47
N THR A 50 -4.48 1.97 -17.06
CA THR A 50 -5.07 0.97 -17.96
C THR A 50 -5.97 1.61 -19.01
N TYR A 51 -6.85 2.51 -18.58
CA TYR A 51 -7.76 3.20 -19.51
C TYR A 51 -7.01 4.06 -20.54
N LEU A 52 -5.99 4.82 -20.11
CA LEU A 52 -5.20 5.63 -21.04
C LEU A 52 -4.35 4.78 -21.99
N ILE A 53 -3.93 3.58 -21.59
CA ILE A 53 -3.27 2.61 -22.48
C ILE A 53 -4.25 2.13 -23.55
N GLU A 54 -5.46 1.72 -23.17
CA GLU A 54 -6.53 1.28 -24.09
C GLU A 54 -6.86 2.38 -25.11
N LYS A 55 -6.90 3.64 -24.66
CA LYS A 55 -7.14 4.81 -25.51
C LYS A 55 -5.92 5.28 -26.33
N LYS A 56 -4.76 4.63 -26.16
CA LYS A 56 -3.47 5.02 -26.78
C LYS A 56 -3.01 6.43 -26.38
N LEU A 57 -3.38 6.90 -25.21
CA LEU A 57 -3.09 8.24 -24.70
C LEU A 57 -2.00 8.24 -23.61
N ARG A 58 -1.63 7.07 -23.08
CA ARG A 58 -0.74 6.97 -21.94
C ARG A 58 0.65 7.58 -22.17
N GLY A 59 1.15 7.56 -23.41
CA GLY A 59 2.46 8.12 -23.77
C GLY A 59 2.53 9.65 -23.73
N TYR A 60 1.40 10.34 -23.73
CA TYR A 60 1.35 11.81 -23.76
C TYR A 60 1.28 12.46 -22.36
N VAL A 61 1.18 11.67 -21.29
CA VAL A 61 0.88 12.23 -19.98
C VAL A 61 1.65 11.53 -18.87
N SER A 62 2.05 12.31 -17.87
CA SER A 62 2.57 11.82 -16.58
C SER A 62 1.44 11.70 -15.56
N ILE A 63 1.42 10.59 -14.82
CA ILE A 63 0.50 10.38 -13.71
C ILE A 63 1.27 10.66 -12.40
N ASN A 64 0.98 11.78 -11.79
CA ASN A 64 1.60 12.22 -10.55
C ASN A 64 0.64 11.92 -9.38
N VAL A 65 1.15 11.28 -8.35
CA VAL A 65 0.37 10.87 -7.17
C VAL A 65 0.73 11.77 -5.99
N GLN A 66 -0.27 12.31 -5.32
CA GLN A 66 -0.12 12.98 -4.03
C GLN A 66 -1.04 12.26 -3.04
N SER A 67 -0.47 11.42 -2.17
CA SER A 67 -1.26 10.52 -1.33
C SER A 67 -0.73 10.40 0.09
N GLY A 68 -1.66 10.36 1.04
CA GLY A 68 -1.40 10.00 2.41
C GLY A 68 -1.14 8.50 2.63
N GLU A 69 -1.50 7.65 1.66
CA GLU A 69 -1.27 6.19 1.75
C GLU A 69 0.21 5.81 1.50
N ALA A 70 0.98 6.67 0.82
CA ALA A 70 2.37 6.39 0.45
C ALA A 70 3.34 6.71 1.59
N LEU A 71 3.59 5.74 2.47
CA LEU A 71 4.42 5.93 3.65
C LEU A 71 5.76 5.18 3.59
N ASP A 72 5.79 4.03 2.93
CA ASP A 72 6.93 3.11 2.90
C ASP A 72 7.35 2.73 1.49
N THR A 73 8.52 2.09 1.36
CA THR A 73 9.07 1.64 0.08
C THR A 73 8.09 0.77 -0.72
N HIS A 74 7.30 -0.07 -0.06
CA HIS A 74 6.34 -0.95 -0.73
C HIS A 74 5.23 -0.16 -1.41
N SER A 75 4.69 0.85 -0.74
CA SER A 75 3.67 1.74 -1.31
C SER A 75 4.18 2.46 -2.56
N PHE A 76 5.43 2.96 -2.53
CA PHE A 76 6.04 3.57 -3.71
C PHE A 76 6.27 2.56 -4.83
N ALA A 77 6.80 1.39 -4.50
CA ALA A 77 7.05 0.34 -5.48
C ALA A 77 5.78 -0.09 -6.22
N THR A 78 4.69 -0.28 -5.50
CA THR A 78 3.41 -0.67 -6.09
C THR A 78 2.79 0.44 -6.93
N LEU A 79 2.77 1.68 -6.45
CA LEU A 79 2.24 2.83 -7.20
C LEU A 79 3.00 3.05 -8.52
N ILE A 80 4.32 3.04 -8.48
CA ILE A 80 5.15 3.18 -9.69
C ILE A 80 4.96 1.97 -10.60
N GLY A 81 4.94 0.79 -10.03
CA GLY A 81 4.78 -0.45 -10.79
C GLY A 81 3.46 -0.59 -11.52
N VAL A 82 2.37 0.04 -11.04
CA VAL A 82 1.09 0.10 -11.76
C VAL A 82 0.96 1.33 -12.67
N GLY A 83 1.96 2.22 -12.71
CA GLY A 83 2.02 3.27 -13.70
C GLY A 83 2.19 4.71 -13.21
N ALA A 84 2.32 4.97 -11.90
CA ALA A 84 2.62 6.31 -11.40
C ALA A 84 4.00 6.79 -11.91
N THR A 85 4.07 8.07 -12.29
CA THR A 85 5.33 8.70 -12.74
C THR A 85 6.08 9.27 -11.54
N THR A 86 5.37 9.97 -10.66
CA THR A 86 5.92 10.52 -9.42
C THR A 86 4.99 10.26 -8.26
N VAL A 87 5.53 10.23 -7.04
CA VAL A 87 4.77 10.05 -5.81
C VAL A 87 5.18 11.11 -4.79
N ASN A 88 4.22 11.91 -4.34
CA ASN A 88 4.37 12.86 -3.25
C ASN A 88 3.69 12.31 -1.98
N PRO A 89 4.46 11.89 -0.97
CA PRO A 89 3.95 11.33 0.27
C PRO A 89 3.70 12.43 1.30
N TYR A 90 2.76 13.33 1.07
CA TYR A 90 2.58 14.51 1.91
C TYR A 90 2.39 14.18 3.39
N LEU A 91 1.66 13.12 3.73
CA LEU A 91 1.43 12.74 5.12
C LEU A 91 2.70 12.19 5.81
N ALA A 92 3.60 11.54 5.04
CA ALA A 92 4.91 11.17 5.57
C ALA A 92 5.74 12.40 5.93
N PHE A 93 5.73 13.43 5.07
CA PHE A 93 6.42 14.69 5.36
C PHE A 93 5.80 15.43 6.55
N ASP A 94 4.48 15.50 6.64
CA ASP A 94 3.78 16.08 7.80
C ASP A 94 4.11 15.32 9.10
N SER A 95 4.20 14.00 9.02
CA SER A 95 4.60 13.14 10.16
C SER A 95 6.06 13.38 10.58
N LEU A 96 6.97 13.57 9.62
CA LEU A 96 8.36 13.95 9.91
C LEU A 96 8.43 15.32 10.55
N HIS A 97 7.68 16.29 10.06
CA HIS A 97 7.61 17.64 10.62
C HIS A 97 7.15 17.61 12.08
N GLN A 98 6.03 16.94 12.37
CA GLN A 98 5.52 16.81 13.74
C GLN A 98 6.53 16.15 14.69
N ARG A 99 7.24 15.11 14.21
CA ARG A 99 8.27 14.42 15.02
C ARG A 99 9.50 15.31 15.23
N HIS A 100 9.86 16.11 14.23
CA HIS A 100 10.95 17.08 14.34
C HIS A 100 10.62 18.17 15.38
N GLU A 101 9.42 18.72 15.37
CA GLU A 101 8.95 19.68 16.37
C GLU A 101 9.02 19.10 17.80
N LYS A 102 8.70 17.80 17.95
CA LYS A 102 8.82 17.07 19.23
C LYS A 102 10.27 16.71 19.57
N LYS A 103 11.27 17.18 18.81
CA LYS A 103 12.71 16.92 19.01
C LYS A 103 13.09 15.42 19.05
N LEU A 104 12.32 14.56 18.37
CA LEU A 104 12.57 13.12 18.38
C LEU A 104 13.73 12.69 17.48
N PHE A 105 14.25 13.58 16.64
CA PHE A 105 15.35 13.30 15.73
C PHE A 105 16.69 13.91 16.17
N GLY A 106 16.79 14.33 17.42
CA GLY A 106 18.02 14.89 17.99
C GLY A 106 18.40 16.22 17.32
N GLN A 107 19.63 16.28 16.77
CA GLN A 107 20.17 17.50 16.19
C GLN A 107 19.98 17.65 14.68
N TYR A 108 19.27 16.71 14.04
CA TYR A 108 19.03 16.81 12.60
C TYR A 108 18.07 17.95 12.29
N SER A 109 18.35 18.69 11.22
CA SER A 109 17.42 19.67 10.67
C SER A 109 16.20 18.95 10.04
N PHE A 110 15.10 19.66 9.81
CA PHE A 110 13.95 19.08 9.11
C PHE A 110 14.32 18.62 7.71
N ASP A 111 15.11 19.43 6.98
CA ASP A 111 15.56 19.10 5.62
C ASP A 111 16.43 17.84 5.59
N ASP A 112 17.29 17.65 6.60
CA ASP A 112 18.06 16.41 6.75
C ASP A 112 17.15 15.20 6.96
N CYS A 113 16.09 15.35 7.76
CA CYS A 113 15.14 14.27 8.01
C CYS A 113 14.41 13.89 6.72
N VAL A 114 13.96 14.87 5.95
CA VAL A 114 13.31 14.66 4.64
C VAL A 114 14.28 14.01 3.64
N ALA A 115 15.51 14.53 3.54
CA ALA A 115 16.52 13.97 2.65
C ALA A 115 16.85 12.49 2.99
N ARG A 116 16.93 12.16 4.28
CA ARG A 116 17.17 10.79 4.75
C ARG A 116 16.00 9.87 4.43
N TYR A 117 14.76 10.34 4.59
CA TYR A 117 13.57 9.59 4.20
C TYR A 117 13.56 9.30 2.70
N ILE A 118 13.77 10.32 1.86
CA ILE A 118 13.85 10.16 0.40
C ILE A 118 14.95 9.17 0.02
N LYS A 119 16.14 9.32 0.62
CA LYS A 119 17.27 8.41 0.38
C LYS A 119 16.93 6.96 0.75
N SER A 120 16.22 6.76 1.87
CA SER A 120 15.80 5.42 2.32
C SER A 120 14.82 4.78 1.34
N VAL A 121 13.80 5.52 0.89
CA VAL A 121 12.83 5.05 -0.11
C VAL A 121 13.53 4.72 -1.43
N ASN A 122 14.39 5.60 -1.91
CA ASN A 122 15.16 5.39 -3.15
C ASN A 122 16.06 4.15 -3.05
N ALA A 123 16.77 3.97 -1.95
CA ALA A 123 17.59 2.77 -1.73
C ALA A 123 16.76 1.49 -1.72
N GLY A 124 15.56 1.55 -1.13
CA GLY A 124 14.61 0.44 -1.16
C GLY A 124 14.11 0.11 -2.56
N LEU A 125 13.75 1.12 -3.35
CA LEU A 125 13.32 0.94 -4.75
C LEU A 125 14.45 0.35 -5.61
N LEU A 126 15.67 0.89 -5.49
CA LEU A 126 16.84 0.36 -6.19
C LEU A 126 17.11 -1.10 -5.82
N LYS A 127 16.94 -1.47 -4.55
CA LYS A 127 17.07 -2.86 -4.10
C LYS A 127 16.02 -3.78 -4.74
N ILE A 128 14.76 -3.34 -4.83
CA ILE A 128 13.69 -4.09 -5.50
C ILE A 128 14.02 -4.27 -6.98
N MET A 129 14.36 -3.18 -7.67
CA MET A 129 14.71 -3.22 -9.10
C MET A 129 15.93 -4.11 -9.38
N SER A 130 16.97 -4.01 -8.54
CA SER A 130 18.17 -4.84 -8.64
C SER A 130 17.84 -6.34 -8.54
N LYS A 131 16.96 -6.73 -7.63
CA LYS A 131 16.51 -8.14 -7.51
C LYS A 131 15.72 -8.62 -8.73
N MET A 132 15.07 -7.72 -9.44
CA MET A 132 14.32 -8.02 -10.66
C MET A 132 15.19 -7.92 -11.93
N GLY A 133 16.45 -7.49 -11.81
CA GLY A 133 17.33 -7.25 -12.95
C GLY A 133 16.96 -6.02 -13.78
N ILE A 134 16.23 -5.06 -13.20
CA ILE A 134 15.78 -3.84 -13.88
C ILE A 134 16.71 -2.70 -13.51
N SER A 135 17.39 -2.10 -14.51
CA SER A 135 18.37 -1.03 -14.31
C SER A 135 17.79 0.39 -14.38
N VAL A 136 16.67 0.59 -15.05
CA VAL A 136 16.05 1.91 -15.26
C VAL A 136 14.59 1.92 -14.78
N LEU A 137 14.20 3.01 -14.12
CA LEU A 137 12.86 3.14 -13.53
C LEU A 137 11.75 3.11 -14.59
N SER A 138 12.02 3.60 -15.81
CA SER A 138 11.06 3.56 -16.92
C SER A 138 10.66 2.14 -17.32
N SER A 139 11.54 1.16 -17.15
CA SER A 139 11.25 -0.25 -17.40
C SER A 139 10.50 -0.93 -16.24
N TYR A 140 10.60 -0.37 -15.03
CA TYR A 140 9.84 -0.82 -13.87
C TYR A 140 8.43 -0.26 -13.86
N ARG A 141 8.28 1.01 -14.27
CA ARG A 141 7.02 1.74 -14.25
C ARG A 141 5.97 1.10 -15.17
N GLY A 142 4.84 0.72 -14.60
CA GLY A 142 3.77 0.06 -15.35
C GLY A 142 4.06 -1.38 -15.75
N GLY A 143 5.19 -1.95 -15.31
CA GLY A 143 5.58 -3.32 -15.62
C GLY A 143 4.75 -4.37 -14.89
N CYS A 144 3.95 -4.00 -13.89
CA CYS A 144 3.08 -4.88 -13.12
C CYS A 144 3.79 -6.16 -12.58
N ASN A 145 5.05 -6.02 -12.20
CA ASN A 145 5.90 -7.13 -11.75
C ASN A 145 5.61 -7.52 -10.28
N PHE A 146 4.34 -7.77 -9.98
CA PHE A 146 3.88 -8.17 -8.64
C PHE A 146 2.99 -9.40 -8.74
N GLU A 147 2.78 -10.00 -7.59
CA GLU A 147 1.72 -10.95 -7.35
C GLU A 147 0.69 -10.32 -6.42
N THR A 148 -0.58 -10.38 -6.81
CA THR A 148 -1.68 -9.90 -5.98
C THR A 148 -2.24 -11.04 -5.15
N VAL A 149 -2.36 -10.80 -3.85
CA VAL A 149 -2.91 -11.75 -2.89
C VAL A 149 -4.10 -11.11 -2.19
N GLY A 150 -5.23 -11.83 -2.17
CA GLY A 150 -6.40 -11.42 -1.41
C GLY A 150 -7.32 -10.38 -2.08
N LEU A 151 -7.09 -10.04 -3.36
CA LEU A 151 -8.01 -9.27 -4.18
C LEU A 151 -8.74 -10.19 -5.18
N SER A 152 -10.00 -9.87 -5.47
CA SER A 152 -10.76 -10.64 -6.47
C SER A 152 -10.10 -10.55 -7.84
N ARG A 153 -10.12 -11.64 -8.59
CA ARG A 153 -9.57 -11.70 -9.95
C ARG A 153 -10.20 -10.67 -10.88
N THR A 154 -11.48 -10.35 -10.67
CA THR A 154 -12.19 -9.31 -11.44
C THR A 154 -11.53 -7.95 -11.24
N ILE A 155 -11.22 -7.56 -9.99
CA ILE A 155 -10.50 -6.31 -9.72
C ILE A 155 -9.12 -6.31 -10.39
N VAL A 156 -8.39 -7.42 -10.25
CA VAL A 156 -7.04 -7.50 -10.82
C VAL A 156 -7.07 -7.36 -12.33
N ASN A 157 -8.00 -8.03 -13.00
CA ASN A 157 -8.14 -7.94 -14.46
C ASN A 157 -8.57 -6.54 -14.93
N ASP A 158 -9.46 -5.87 -14.18
CA ASP A 158 -10.01 -4.58 -14.59
C ASP A 158 -9.06 -3.40 -14.32
N TYR A 159 -8.22 -3.49 -13.28
CA TYR A 159 -7.38 -2.38 -12.80
C TYR A 159 -5.89 -2.62 -12.94
N PHE A 160 -5.47 -3.87 -12.93
CA PHE A 160 -4.07 -4.29 -12.94
C PHE A 160 -3.82 -5.41 -13.97
N PRO A 161 -4.20 -5.22 -15.25
CA PRO A 161 -4.03 -6.26 -16.25
C PRO A 161 -2.56 -6.68 -16.35
N GLY A 162 -2.32 -7.99 -16.40
CA GLY A 162 -0.98 -8.56 -16.41
C GLY A 162 -0.41 -8.93 -15.02
N VAL A 163 -1.03 -8.48 -13.94
CA VAL A 163 -0.66 -8.89 -12.59
C VAL A 163 -1.17 -10.29 -12.29
N VAL A 164 -0.30 -11.13 -11.74
CA VAL A 164 -0.66 -12.51 -11.36
C VAL A 164 -1.48 -12.51 -10.07
N SER A 165 -2.63 -13.20 -10.06
CA SER A 165 -3.48 -13.39 -8.89
C SER A 165 -3.73 -14.88 -8.65
N LYS A 166 -2.91 -15.48 -7.80
CA LYS A 166 -3.07 -16.90 -7.41
C LYS A 166 -4.14 -17.08 -6.36
N ILE A 167 -4.17 -16.19 -5.37
CA ILE A 167 -5.12 -16.23 -4.25
C ILE A 167 -6.11 -15.09 -4.42
N SER A 168 -7.36 -15.42 -4.78
CA SER A 168 -8.45 -14.47 -4.87
C SER A 168 -8.93 -14.05 -3.47
N GLY A 169 -9.70 -12.97 -3.39
CA GLY A 169 -10.19 -12.44 -2.11
C GLY A 169 -11.29 -11.41 -2.29
N ILE A 170 -11.16 -10.28 -1.57
CA ILE A 170 -12.19 -9.24 -1.52
C ILE A 170 -12.38 -8.52 -2.85
N GLY A 171 -13.65 -8.25 -3.17
CA GLY A 171 -14.08 -7.40 -4.28
C GLY A 171 -14.18 -5.93 -3.88
N LEU A 172 -14.68 -5.09 -4.81
CA LEU A 172 -14.86 -3.64 -4.58
C LEU A 172 -15.71 -3.35 -3.35
N THR A 173 -16.75 -4.15 -3.11
CA THR A 173 -17.62 -4.00 -1.93
C THR A 173 -16.86 -4.24 -0.62
N GLY A 174 -15.94 -5.23 -0.60
CA GLY A 174 -15.10 -5.49 0.57
C GLY A 174 -14.09 -4.37 0.82
N ILE A 175 -13.48 -3.86 -0.24
CA ILE A 175 -12.56 -2.70 -0.16
C ILE A 175 -13.30 -1.48 0.37
N GLU A 176 -14.50 -1.20 -0.14
CA GLU A 176 -15.29 -0.07 0.39
C GLU A 176 -15.62 -0.23 1.87
N LYS A 177 -16.10 -1.40 2.26
CA LYS A 177 -16.45 -1.65 3.67
C LYS A 177 -15.25 -1.34 4.56
N LYS A 178 -14.05 -1.78 4.15
CA LYS A 178 -12.82 -1.51 4.88
C LYS A 178 -12.46 -0.02 4.93
N ILE A 179 -12.57 0.69 3.82
CA ILE A 179 -12.30 2.13 3.77
C ILE A 179 -13.29 2.91 4.63
N ARG A 180 -14.59 2.57 4.55
CA ARG A 180 -15.62 3.20 5.39
C ARG A 180 -15.35 2.97 6.87
N GLN A 181 -14.90 1.78 7.24
CA GLN A 181 -14.55 1.47 8.63
C GLN A 181 -13.37 2.33 9.10
N ILE A 182 -12.25 2.35 8.34
CA ILE A 182 -11.07 3.16 8.68
C ILE A 182 -11.43 4.65 8.75
N HIS A 183 -12.21 5.14 7.79
CA HIS A 183 -12.65 6.52 7.77
C HIS A 183 -13.52 6.86 8.99
N LYS A 184 -14.47 5.99 9.34
CA LYS A 184 -15.31 6.14 10.53
C LYS A 184 -14.45 6.18 11.80
N GLU A 185 -13.53 5.25 11.95
CA GLU A 185 -12.60 5.21 13.08
C GLU A 185 -11.77 6.51 13.17
N ALA A 186 -11.30 7.04 12.04
CA ALA A 186 -10.48 8.25 12.01
C ALA A 186 -11.25 9.53 12.39
N PHE A 187 -12.54 9.62 12.07
CA PHE A 187 -13.33 10.84 12.30
C PHE A 187 -14.27 10.77 13.52
N GLU A 188 -14.68 9.59 13.93
CA GLU A 188 -15.63 9.41 15.04
C GLU A 188 -14.96 8.91 16.32
N SER A 189 -13.74 8.37 16.25
CA SER A 189 -13.04 7.90 17.45
C SER A 189 -12.62 9.08 18.33
N THR A 190 -12.96 8.99 19.60
CA THR A 190 -12.48 9.89 20.64
C THR A 190 -11.19 9.40 21.28
N ASP A 191 -10.73 8.22 20.89
CA ASP A 191 -9.50 7.62 21.43
C ASP A 191 -8.27 8.39 20.96
N THR A 192 -7.52 8.93 21.91
CA THR A 192 -6.25 9.61 21.65
C THR A 192 -5.07 8.64 21.61
N VAL A 193 -5.28 7.36 21.96
CA VAL A 193 -4.26 6.32 21.98
C VAL A 193 -4.24 5.57 20.65
N LEU A 194 -3.12 5.66 19.96
CA LEU A 194 -2.93 4.92 18.71
C LEU A 194 -2.83 3.40 18.99
N PRO A 195 -3.34 2.56 18.06
CA PRO A 195 -3.16 1.12 18.14
C PRO A 195 -1.66 0.75 18.22
N ILE A 196 -1.36 -0.34 18.93
CA ILE A 196 0.03 -0.79 19.12
C ILE A 196 0.72 -1.10 17.79
N GLY A 197 -0.05 -1.43 16.75
CA GLY A 197 0.45 -1.79 15.44
C GLY A 197 1.16 -3.13 15.44
N GLY A 198 2.39 -3.16 14.98
CA GLY A 198 3.15 -4.43 14.89
C GLY A 198 3.08 -5.06 13.51
N ILE A 199 2.80 -4.28 12.47
CA ILE A 199 2.66 -4.75 11.08
C ILE A 199 3.94 -5.44 10.58
N TYR A 200 5.08 -4.77 10.69
CA TYR A 200 6.37 -5.25 10.16
C TYR A 200 7.19 -6.06 11.18
N ARG A 201 6.89 -5.90 12.45
CA ARG A 201 7.59 -6.58 13.54
C ARG A 201 6.60 -6.90 14.65
N TYR A 202 6.65 -8.14 15.15
CA TYR A 202 5.81 -8.56 16.26
C TYR A 202 5.93 -7.60 17.46
N ARG A 203 4.78 -7.21 17.98
CA ARG A 203 4.65 -6.47 19.24
C ARG A 203 3.60 -7.15 20.12
N LYS A 204 3.89 -7.27 21.41
CA LYS A 204 2.91 -7.80 22.36
C LYS A 204 1.64 -6.95 22.33
N ASN A 205 0.50 -7.58 22.27
CA ASN A 205 -0.84 -6.96 22.11
C ASN A 205 -1.02 -6.15 20.81
N GLY A 206 -0.12 -6.30 19.84
CA GLY A 206 -0.27 -5.77 18.50
C GLY A 206 -0.88 -6.79 17.55
N GLU A 207 -0.60 -6.62 16.26
CA GLU A 207 -1.12 -7.48 15.21
C GLU A 207 -0.62 -8.93 15.36
N THR A 208 -1.50 -9.88 15.03
CA THR A 208 -1.17 -11.31 15.09
C THR A 208 -0.23 -11.70 13.95
N HIS A 209 0.84 -12.40 14.29
CA HIS A 209 1.80 -12.93 13.33
C HIS A 209 1.82 -14.46 13.39
N GLN A 210 2.09 -15.11 12.25
CA GLN A 210 2.28 -16.56 12.20
C GLN A 210 3.45 -17.02 13.07
N TYR A 211 4.57 -16.26 13.04
CA TYR A 211 5.77 -16.55 13.83
C TYR A 211 5.75 -15.79 15.15
N GLN A 212 4.96 -16.29 16.09
CA GLN A 212 4.95 -15.78 17.47
C GLN A 212 5.99 -16.48 18.31
N GLY A 213 6.59 -15.77 19.26
CA GLY A 213 7.64 -16.30 20.13
C GLY A 213 7.22 -17.58 20.87
N ARG A 214 5.96 -17.66 21.34
CA ARG A 214 5.40 -18.86 21.96
C ARG A 214 5.42 -20.08 21.03
N LEU A 215 4.99 -19.92 19.78
CA LEU A 215 4.93 -21.01 18.82
C LEU A 215 6.33 -21.46 18.40
N ILE A 216 7.24 -20.51 18.18
CA ILE A 216 8.64 -20.81 17.87
C ILE A 216 9.26 -21.60 19.02
N HIS A 217 9.03 -21.19 20.28
CA HIS A 217 9.55 -21.91 21.44
C HIS A 217 8.99 -23.34 21.56
N LEU A 218 7.68 -23.53 21.33
CA LEU A 218 7.08 -24.86 21.31
C LEU A 218 7.72 -25.75 20.22
N LEU A 219 7.91 -25.21 19.00
CA LEU A 219 8.55 -25.93 17.93
C LEU A 219 10.01 -26.33 18.29
N GLN A 220 10.79 -25.37 18.76
CA GLN A 220 12.17 -25.61 19.18
C GLN A 220 12.25 -26.63 20.33
N SER A 221 11.39 -26.52 21.33
CA SER A 221 11.33 -27.46 22.44
C SER A 221 10.93 -28.86 21.98
N SER A 222 9.98 -28.98 21.04
CA SER A 222 9.57 -30.28 20.51
C SER A 222 10.72 -31.02 19.81
N VAL A 223 11.51 -30.27 19.04
CA VAL A 223 12.69 -30.82 18.33
C VAL A 223 13.79 -31.18 19.31
N SER A 224 14.14 -30.28 20.23
CA SER A 224 15.23 -30.52 21.19
C SER A 224 14.94 -31.68 22.16
N SER A 225 13.68 -31.85 22.56
CA SER A 225 13.28 -32.93 23.47
C SER A 225 12.79 -34.20 22.73
N ASN A 226 12.77 -34.20 21.41
CA ASN A 226 12.18 -35.23 20.57
C ASN A 226 10.77 -35.63 21.04
N SER A 227 9.96 -34.66 21.41
CA SER A 227 8.65 -34.88 22.05
C SER A 227 7.49 -34.56 21.09
N TYR A 228 6.79 -35.62 20.64
CA TYR A 228 5.61 -35.46 19.81
C TYR A 228 4.44 -34.79 20.54
N SER A 229 4.33 -34.95 21.84
CA SER A 229 3.29 -34.28 22.65
C SER A 229 3.48 -32.74 22.67
N VAL A 230 4.72 -32.26 22.67
CA VAL A 230 5.03 -30.83 22.56
C VAL A 230 4.77 -30.33 21.13
N TYR A 231 5.09 -31.14 20.12
CA TYR A 231 4.75 -30.81 18.73
C TYR A 231 3.24 -30.68 18.50
N LYS A 232 2.41 -31.55 19.10
CA LYS A 232 0.95 -31.40 19.05
C LYS A 232 0.49 -30.05 19.58
N LYS A 233 1.02 -29.58 20.69
CA LYS A 233 0.70 -28.25 21.24
C LYS A 233 1.10 -27.09 20.31
N TYR A 234 2.21 -27.25 19.57
CA TYR A 234 2.60 -26.32 18.55
C TYR A 234 1.59 -26.32 17.37
N ALA A 235 1.21 -27.49 16.88
CA ALA A 235 0.26 -27.63 15.77
C ALA A 235 -1.13 -27.05 16.14
N GLU A 236 -1.65 -27.40 17.32
CA GLU A 236 -2.88 -26.82 17.86
C GLU A 236 -2.81 -25.30 17.93
N GLY A 237 -1.70 -24.76 18.45
CA GLY A 237 -1.50 -23.32 18.54
C GLY A 237 -1.46 -22.59 17.18
N ILE A 238 -1.09 -23.28 16.09
CA ILE A 238 -1.17 -22.72 14.72
C ILE A 238 -2.63 -22.68 14.24
N TYR A 239 -3.40 -23.75 14.47
CA TYR A 239 -4.80 -23.80 14.06
C TYR A 239 -5.69 -22.81 14.82
N ASP A 240 -5.32 -22.49 16.07
CA ASP A 240 -6.03 -21.54 16.91
C ASP A 240 -5.66 -20.05 16.65
N LEU A 241 -4.76 -19.78 15.70
CA LEU A 241 -4.39 -18.41 15.36
C LEU A 241 -5.58 -17.67 14.72
N HIS A 242 -5.74 -16.42 15.12
CA HIS A 242 -6.60 -15.50 14.38
C HIS A 242 -6.14 -15.37 12.94
N PRO A 243 -7.04 -15.05 11.98
CA PRO A 243 -6.65 -14.76 10.62
C PRO A 243 -5.52 -13.73 10.57
N ILE A 244 -4.48 -14.03 9.80
CA ILE A 244 -3.32 -13.15 9.61
C ILE A 244 -3.31 -12.59 8.21
N ASN A 245 -2.72 -11.42 8.04
CA ASN A 245 -2.44 -10.89 6.72
C ASN A 245 -1.24 -11.63 6.11
N LEU A 246 -1.37 -12.02 4.84
CA LEU A 246 -0.23 -12.52 4.06
C LEU A 246 0.67 -11.33 3.68
N ARG A 247 1.94 -11.46 4.01
CA ARG A 247 2.96 -10.41 3.79
C ARG A 247 4.24 -10.98 3.21
#